data_768eda5896da6698da72fae28c00bb63
#
_entry.id   768eda5896da6698da72fae28c00bb63
#
_cell.length_a   1.000
_cell.length_b   1.000
_cell.length_c   1.000
_cell.angle_alpha   90.00
_cell.angle_beta   90.00
_cell.angle_gamma   90.00
#
_symmetry.space_group_name_H-M   'P 1'
#
loop_
_entity.id
_entity.type
_entity.pdbx_description
1 polymer ?
#
loop_
_entity_poly.entity_id
_entity_poly.type
_entity_poly.pdbx_seq_one_letter_code
_entity_poly.pdbx_strand_id
1 'polypeptide(L)'
;PSWFAGSWIVSSDDGTYPVRFAPGADGTVVGERAFNAASVGRAVLGDTLLRVDNDPANPNRQLAALINDLLLESTVVARRSESLVEPEADGLAGSEQAEFFADELALQVLHQPGAPPRISRIETLSRYRLQSDGSIDGEQWQATYASPGSGLAAVPLRSAHWQLKLTPGAPPDAHAS
;
A
#
# COMPACT_ATOMS: atom_id res chain seq x y z
N PRO A 1 12.99 2.38 4.34
CA PRO A 1 14.21 3.12 4.05
C PRO A 1 13.94 4.62 3.88
N SER A 2 14.92 5.47 4.20
CA SER A 2 14.78 6.93 4.17
C SER A 2 14.46 7.49 2.78
N TRP A 3 14.96 6.87 1.72
CA TRP A 3 14.70 7.27 0.34
C TRP A 3 13.24 7.11 -0.10
N PHE A 4 12.42 6.39 0.67
CA PHE A 4 10.99 6.26 0.42
C PHE A 4 10.18 7.42 0.99
N ALA A 5 10.76 8.25 1.89
CA ALA A 5 10.06 9.38 2.48
C ALA A 5 9.71 10.45 1.44
N GLY A 6 8.50 11.00 1.53
CA GLY A 6 8.04 12.07 0.64
C GLY A 6 6.71 11.78 -0.02
N SER A 7 6.39 12.61 -1.00
CA SER A 7 5.21 12.46 -1.86
C SER A 7 5.63 11.89 -3.21
N TRP A 8 4.86 10.92 -3.69
CA TRP A 8 5.12 10.21 -4.93
C TRP A 8 3.88 10.15 -5.80
N ILE A 9 4.08 10.14 -7.11
CA ILE A 9 3.04 9.77 -8.07
C ILE A 9 3.32 8.35 -8.52
N VAL A 10 2.42 7.44 -8.22
CA VAL A 10 2.45 6.05 -8.67
C VAL A 10 1.75 5.95 -10.01
N SER A 11 2.38 5.29 -10.96
CA SER A 11 1.78 4.87 -12.23
C SER A 11 1.77 3.35 -12.31
N SER A 12 0.64 2.78 -12.69
CA SER A 12 0.42 1.35 -12.88
C SER A 12 -0.60 1.11 -14.00
N ASP A 13 -0.88 -0.15 -14.32
CA ASP A 13 -1.94 -0.52 -15.27
C ASP A 13 -3.34 -0.10 -14.78
N ASP A 14 -3.55 0.00 -13.46
CA ASP A 14 -4.82 0.45 -12.86
C ASP A 14 -4.99 1.98 -12.85
N GLY A 15 -3.96 2.74 -13.25
CA GLY A 15 -4.01 4.19 -13.33
C GLY A 15 -2.86 4.90 -12.60
N THR A 16 -3.05 6.19 -12.40
CA THR A 16 -2.07 7.07 -11.76
C THR A 16 -2.68 7.72 -10.52
N TYR A 17 -1.95 7.68 -9.39
CA TYR A 17 -2.44 8.22 -8.13
C TYR A 17 -1.28 8.68 -7.22
N PRO A 18 -1.52 9.69 -6.34
CA PRO A 18 -0.53 10.12 -5.37
C PRO A 18 -0.46 9.19 -4.17
N VAL A 19 0.75 9.03 -3.61
CA VAL A 19 0.97 8.39 -2.30
C VAL A 19 1.94 9.21 -1.46
N ARG A 20 1.89 9.02 -0.14
CA ARG A 20 2.74 9.74 0.81
C ARG A 20 3.34 8.80 1.84
N PHE A 21 4.59 9.09 2.17
CA PHE A 21 5.34 8.39 3.21
C PHE A 21 6.05 9.40 4.09
N ALA A 22 5.89 9.28 5.39
CA ALA A 22 6.46 10.20 6.38
C ALA A 22 7.29 9.44 7.42
N PRO A 23 8.32 10.07 8.02
CA PRO A 23 8.99 9.50 9.17
C PRO A 23 8.03 9.34 10.35
N GLY A 24 7.95 8.14 10.91
CA GLY A 24 7.28 7.88 12.18
C GLY A 24 8.10 8.38 13.38
N ALA A 25 7.53 8.26 14.57
CA ALA A 25 8.16 8.72 15.80
C ALA A 25 9.49 8.00 16.13
N ASP A 26 9.67 6.79 15.64
CA ASP A 26 10.89 5.97 15.77
C ASP A 26 11.88 6.17 14.60
N GLY A 27 11.59 7.10 13.68
CA GLY A 27 12.40 7.38 12.49
C GLY A 27 12.16 6.40 11.34
N THR A 28 11.32 5.38 11.49
CA THR A 28 10.93 4.52 10.39
C THR A 28 10.02 5.28 9.43
N VAL A 29 10.18 5.06 8.12
CA VAL A 29 9.31 5.66 7.12
C VAL A 29 8.06 4.82 6.97
N VAL A 30 6.90 5.44 7.17
CA VAL A 30 5.58 4.80 7.13
C VAL A 30 4.67 5.50 6.13
N GLY A 31 3.81 4.75 5.47
CA GLY A 31 2.79 5.30 4.58
C GLY A 31 1.69 6.04 5.35
N GLU A 32 1.23 7.17 4.82
CA GLU A 32 0.00 7.84 5.27
C GLU A 32 -1.22 7.01 4.84
N ARG A 33 -1.58 6.03 5.67
CA ARG A 33 -2.47 4.93 5.31
C ARG A 33 -3.80 5.36 4.72
N ALA A 34 -4.55 6.25 5.39
CA ALA A 34 -5.86 6.68 4.90
C ALA A 34 -5.73 7.45 3.59
N PHE A 35 -4.72 8.33 3.46
CA PHE A 35 -4.45 9.05 2.23
C PHE A 35 -4.11 8.08 1.09
N ASN A 36 -3.18 7.16 1.31
CA ASN A 36 -2.75 6.21 0.28
C ASN A 36 -3.88 5.26 -0.12
N ALA A 37 -4.65 4.75 0.85
CA ALA A 37 -5.82 3.91 0.58
C ALA A 37 -6.92 4.66 -0.18
N ALA A 38 -7.17 5.93 0.16
CA ALA A 38 -8.12 6.77 -0.57
C ALA A 38 -7.66 7.04 -2.01
N SER A 39 -6.37 7.29 -2.21
CA SER A 39 -5.79 7.56 -3.53
C SER A 39 -5.90 6.35 -4.46
N VAL A 40 -5.45 5.19 -3.99
CA VAL A 40 -5.60 3.90 -4.72
C VAL A 40 -7.07 3.58 -4.94
N GLY A 41 -7.88 3.70 -3.88
CA GLY A 41 -9.31 3.40 -3.96
C GLY A 41 -10.04 4.26 -5.00
N ARG A 42 -9.71 5.55 -5.11
CA ARG A 42 -10.28 6.42 -6.15
C ARG A 42 -9.82 6.04 -7.55
N ALA A 43 -8.56 5.65 -7.72
CA ALA A 43 -8.06 5.19 -9.02
C ALA A 43 -8.78 3.92 -9.49
N VAL A 44 -9.08 2.98 -8.58
CA VAL A 44 -9.66 1.66 -8.89
C VAL A 44 -11.19 1.68 -8.88
N LEU A 45 -11.81 2.38 -7.91
CA LEU A 45 -13.26 2.34 -7.67
C LEU A 45 -13.99 3.61 -8.16
N GLY A 46 -13.23 4.67 -8.50
CA GLY A 46 -13.81 5.95 -8.93
C GLY A 46 -14.77 6.52 -7.89
N ASP A 47 -15.92 6.98 -8.36
CA ASP A 47 -16.97 7.60 -7.55
C ASP A 47 -17.68 6.62 -6.58
N THR A 48 -17.39 5.32 -6.67
CA THR A 48 -17.90 4.33 -5.73
C THR A 48 -17.30 4.52 -4.33
N LEU A 49 -16.06 5.03 -4.25
CA LEU A 49 -15.41 5.35 -2.98
C LEU A 49 -15.79 6.75 -2.52
N LEU A 50 -16.47 6.86 -1.38
CA LEU A 50 -16.85 8.13 -0.80
C LEU A 50 -15.73 8.73 0.05
N ARG A 51 -15.15 7.95 0.97
CA ARG A 51 -14.07 8.39 1.85
C ARG A 51 -13.30 7.22 2.44
N VAL A 52 -12.09 7.48 2.95
CA VAL A 52 -11.32 6.56 3.79
C VAL A 52 -10.86 7.30 5.03
N ASP A 53 -11.09 6.71 6.19
CA ASP A 53 -10.69 7.25 7.48
C ASP A 53 -9.76 6.25 8.19
N ASN A 54 -8.82 6.77 9.01
CA ASN A 54 -8.11 5.93 9.99
C ASN A 54 -9.02 5.69 11.18
N ASP A 55 -8.98 4.48 11.74
CA ASP A 55 -9.61 4.23 13.02
C ASP A 55 -8.78 4.85 14.16
N PRO A 56 -9.34 5.79 14.94
CA PRO A 56 -8.60 6.43 16.01
C PRO A 56 -8.19 5.45 17.14
N ALA A 57 -8.89 4.33 17.27
CA ALA A 57 -8.60 3.31 18.29
C ALA A 57 -7.60 2.25 17.81
N ASN A 58 -7.41 2.12 16.48
CA ASN A 58 -6.50 1.13 15.89
C ASN A 58 -5.79 1.70 14.65
N PRO A 59 -4.52 2.13 14.77
CA PRO A 59 -3.79 2.73 13.66
C PRO A 59 -3.54 1.78 12.48
N ASN A 60 -3.73 0.47 12.67
CA ASN A 60 -3.63 -0.53 11.61
C ASN A 60 -4.95 -0.74 10.87
N ARG A 61 -6.05 -0.09 11.28
CA ARG A 61 -7.37 -0.22 10.67
C ARG A 61 -7.76 1.03 9.91
N GLN A 62 -8.23 0.85 8.67
CA GLN A 62 -8.87 1.86 7.85
C GLN A 62 -10.32 1.48 7.59
N LEU A 63 -11.16 2.51 7.49
CA LEU A 63 -12.60 2.40 7.23
C LEU A 63 -12.89 3.12 5.92
N ALA A 64 -13.30 2.39 4.89
CA ALA A 64 -13.69 2.94 3.60
C ALA A 64 -15.21 2.92 3.47
N ALA A 65 -15.82 4.10 3.37
CA ALA A 65 -17.23 4.23 3.03
C ALA A 65 -17.41 4.24 1.51
N LEU A 66 -18.32 3.41 1.04
CA LEU A 66 -18.66 3.26 -0.37
C LEU A 66 -20.13 3.67 -0.59
N ILE A 67 -20.51 3.86 -1.86
CA ILE A 67 -21.94 4.06 -2.20
C ILE A 67 -22.79 2.88 -1.72
N ASN A 68 -24.11 3.07 -1.65
CA ASN A 68 -25.08 2.08 -1.19
C ASN A 68 -24.85 1.58 0.25
N ASP A 69 -24.34 2.47 1.12
CA ASP A 69 -24.10 2.18 2.54
C ASP A 69 -23.17 0.97 2.77
N LEU A 70 -22.30 0.67 1.81
CA LEU A 70 -21.25 -0.33 2.00
C LEU A 70 -20.13 0.25 2.85
N LEU A 71 -19.62 -0.51 3.81
CA LEU A 71 -18.47 -0.18 4.63
C LEU A 71 -17.43 -1.30 4.51
N LEU A 72 -16.22 -0.93 4.07
CA LEU A 72 -15.07 -1.83 4.03
C LEU A 72 -14.12 -1.48 5.18
N GLU A 73 -13.97 -2.39 6.12
CA GLU A 73 -12.90 -2.33 7.12
C GLU A 73 -11.68 -3.10 6.60
N SER A 74 -10.50 -2.51 6.66
CA SER A 74 -9.24 -3.17 6.35
C SER A 74 -8.28 -3.03 7.53
N THR A 75 -7.87 -4.15 8.10
CA THR A 75 -6.97 -4.20 9.26
C THR A 75 -5.71 -4.97 8.91
N VAL A 76 -4.56 -4.31 8.97
CA VAL A 76 -3.26 -4.99 8.87
C VAL A 76 -3.01 -5.76 10.14
N VAL A 77 -2.88 -7.09 10.00
CA VAL A 77 -2.71 -8.03 11.12
C VAL A 77 -1.27 -8.54 11.25
N ALA A 78 -0.50 -8.47 10.15
CA ALA A 78 0.93 -8.78 10.16
C ALA A 78 1.65 -7.96 9.10
N ARG A 79 2.91 -7.64 9.37
CA ARG A 79 3.80 -6.95 8.44
C ARG A 79 5.23 -7.39 8.65
N ARG A 80 5.96 -7.53 7.55
CA ARG A 80 7.40 -7.65 7.50
C ARG A 80 7.98 -6.69 6.48
N SER A 81 9.20 -6.21 6.71
CA SER A 81 9.94 -5.47 5.69
C SER A 81 11.43 -5.69 5.86
N GLU A 82 12.14 -5.61 4.75
CA GLU A 82 13.58 -5.75 4.65
C GLU A 82 14.13 -4.75 3.64
N SER A 83 15.27 -4.16 3.96
CA SER A 83 15.99 -3.28 3.05
C SER A 83 17.34 -3.91 2.74
N LEU A 84 17.65 -4.02 1.46
CA LEU A 84 18.95 -4.45 0.97
C LEU A 84 19.66 -3.25 0.37
N VAL A 85 20.90 -3.05 0.76
CA VAL A 85 21.85 -2.15 0.11
C VAL A 85 22.97 -3.04 -0.38
N GLU A 86 23.08 -3.21 -1.69
CA GLU A 86 24.22 -3.93 -2.24
C GLU A 86 25.48 -3.06 -2.09
N PRO A 87 26.53 -3.57 -1.41
CA PRO A 87 27.82 -2.88 -1.36
C PRO A 87 28.39 -2.78 -2.77
N GLU A 88 28.99 -1.63 -3.11
CA GLU A 88 29.71 -1.46 -4.38
C GLU A 88 30.70 -2.62 -4.59
N ALA A 89 30.52 -3.37 -5.66
CA ALA A 89 31.54 -4.26 -6.15
C ALA A 89 32.62 -3.39 -6.87
N ASP A 90 33.77 -3.26 -6.20
CA ASP A 90 35.02 -2.76 -6.74
C ASP A 90 34.96 -1.46 -7.61
N GLY A 91 35.04 -0.29 -6.98
CA GLY A 91 35.82 0.87 -7.49
C GLY A 91 35.41 1.54 -8.79
N LEU A 92 34.33 1.16 -9.42
CA LEU A 92 33.70 1.86 -10.53
C LEU A 92 32.37 2.42 -10.02
N ALA A 93 32.16 3.74 -10.14
CA ALA A 93 30.97 4.46 -9.73
C ALA A 93 29.70 3.85 -10.36
N GLY A 94 29.23 2.76 -9.79
CA GLY A 94 27.98 2.10 -10.08
C GLY A 94 26.99 2.45 -8.98
N SER A 95 25.84 2.97 -9.33
CA SER A 95 24.78 3.34 -8.42
C SER A 95 24.46 2.20 -7.45
N GLU A 96 24.60 2.44 -6.14
CA GLU A 96 24.07 1.57 -5.09
C GLU A 96 22.60 1.31 -5.39
N GLN A 97 22.25 0.09 -5.78
CA GLN A 97 20.86 -0.30 -5.96
C GLN A 97 20.26 -0.62 -4.59
N ALA A 98 19.56 0.35 -4.02
CA ALA A 98 18.82 0.13 -2.80
C ALA A 98 17.49 -0.54 -3.11
N GLU A 99 17.26 -1.71 -2.52
CA GLU A 99 16.00 -2.44 -2.62
C GLU A 99 15.26 -2.46 -1.28
N PHE A 100 13.94 -2.46 -1.36
CA PHE A 100 13.05 -2.59 -0.22
C PHE A 100 11.96 -3.61 -0.51
N PHE A 101 11.80 -4.54 0.40
CA PHE A 101 10.78 -5.58 0.35
C PHE A 101 9.78 -5.35 1.48
N ALA A 102 8.52 -5.52 1.18
CA ALA A 102 7.45 -5.47 2.18
C ALA A 102 6.47 -6.62 1.95
N ASP A 103 6.04 -7.22 3.05
CA ASP A 103 5.02 -8.25 3.13
C ASP A 103 3.96 -7.77 4.12
N GLU A 104 2.72 -7.74 3.69
CA GLU A 104 1.60 -7.29 4.51
C GLU A 104 0.43 -8.27 4.41
N LEU A 105 -0.09 -8.69 5.56
CA LEU A 105 -1.31 -9.45 5.69
C LEU A 105 -2.41 -8.57 6.25
N ALA A 106 -3.49 -8.38 5.51
CA ALA A 106 -4.66 -7.62 5.91
C ALA A 106 -5.90 -8.52 6.03
N LEU A 107 -6.72 -8.27 7.04
CA LEU A 107 -8.07 -8.77 7.15
C LEU A 107 -9.03 -7.70 6.64
N GLN A 108 -9.91 -8.07 5.71
CA GLN A 108 -10.96 -7.20 5.22
C GLN A 108 -12.33 -7.71 5.63
N VAL A 109 -13.19 -6.80 6.08
CA VAL A 109 -14.59 -7.07 6.41
C VAL A 109 -15.44 -6.10 5.62
N LEU A 110 -16.23 -6.61 4.69
CA LEU A 110 -17.20 -5.84 3.93
C LEU A 110 -18.56 -5.97 4.57
N HIS A 111 -19.08 -4.86 5.11
CA HIS A 111 -20.43 -4.74 5.64
C HIS A 111 -21.37 -4.26 4.53
N GLN A 112 -22.49 -4.93 4.42
CA GLN A 112 -23.56 -4.62 3.47
C GLN A 112 -24.90 -4.60 4.21
N PRO A 113 -25.75 -3.57 4.03
CA PRO A 113 -27.06 -3.52 4.65
C PRO A 113 -27.89 -4.78 4.35
N GLY A 114 -28.46 -5.36 5.40
CA GLY A 114 -29.36 -6.52 5.28
C GLY A 114 -28.66 -7.86 4.95
N ALA A 115 -27.34 -7.92 4.95
CA ALA A 115 -26.57 -9.14 4.72
C ALA A 115 -25.49 -9.36 5.79
N PRO A 116 -25.09 -10.61 6.07
CA PRO A 116 -23.95 -10.85 6.95
C PRO A 116 -22.65 -10.30 6.35
N PRO A 117 -21.70 -9.86 7.19
CA PRO A 117 -20.42 -9.36 6.73
C PRO A 117 -19.65 -10.43 5.93
N ARG A 118 -18.97 -9.98 4.88
CA ARG A 118 -18.03 -10.83 4.12
C ARG A 118 -16.62 -10.59 4.62
N ILE A 119 -15.94 -11.66 4.99
CA ILE A 119 -14.57 -11.61 5.51
C ILE A 119 -13.62 -12.19 4.47
N SER A 120 -12.54 -11.49 4.20
CA SER A 120 -11.45 -11.95 3.36
C SER A 120 -10.10 -11.62 3.98
N ARG A 121 -9.10 -12.40 3.60
CA ARG A 121 -7.69 -12.16 3.91
C ARG A 121 -6.98 -11.75 2.63
N ILE A 122 -6.15 -10.71 2.70
CA ILE A 122 -5.34 -10.23 1.59
C ILE A 122 -3.88 -10.28 2.00
N GLU A 123 -3.10 -10.99 1.23
CA GLU A 123 -1.63 -10.98 1.29
C GLU A 123 -1.10 -10.08 0.17
N THR A 124 -0.19 -9.20 0.52
CA THR A 124 0.46 -8.29 -0.43
C THR A 124 1.97 -8.38 -0.26
N LEU A 125 2.66 -8.78 -1.31
CA LEU A 125 4.12 -8.75 -1.40
C LEU A 125 4.51 -7.60 -2.30
N SER A 126 5.49 -6.81 -1.87
CA SER A 126 5.97 -5.67 -2.65
C SER A 126 7.49 -5.66 -2.68
N ARG A 127 8.03 -5.31 -3.83
CA ARG A 127 9.46 -5.07 -4.04
C ARG A 127 9.61 -3.69 -4.67
N TYR A 128 10.54 -2.90 -4.16
CA TYR A 128 10.83 -1.57 -4.65
C TYR A 128 12.32 -1.40 -4.86
N ARG A 129 12.70 -0.73 -5.93
CA ARG A 129 14.09 -0.46 -6.30
C ARG A 129 14.27 1.01 -6.63
N LEU A 130 15.16 1.68 -5.89
CA LEU A 130 15.53 3.06 -6.17
C LEU A 130 16.36 3.12 -7.45
N GLN A 131 15.99 4.01 -8.36
CA GLN A 131 16.71 4.24 -9.61
C GLN A 131 17.65 5.44 -9.49
N SER A 132 18.65 5.51 -10.37
CA SER A 132 19.64 6.59 -10.39
C SER A 132 19.06 7.98 -10.69
N ASP A 133 17.87 8.03 -11.33
CA ASP A 133 17.13 9.26 -11.60
C ASP A 133 16.25 9.71 -10.42
N GLY A 134 16.30 9.00 -9.29
CA GLY A 134 15.50 9.25 -8.12
C GLY A 134 14.07 8.72 -8.20
N SER A 135 13.68 8.06 -9.29
CA SER A 135 12.42 7.32 -9.36
C SER A 135 12.54 5.98 -8.63
N ILE A 136 11.40 5.32 -8.38
CA ILE A 136 11.36 3.99 -7.78
C ILE A 136 10.56 3.08 -8.72
N ASP A 137 11.17 1.98 -9.14
CA ASP A 137 10.45 0.90 -9.78
C ASP A 137 9.93 -0.07 -8.71
N GLY A 138 8.69 -0.49 -8.85
CA GLY A 138 8.03 -1.38 -7.90
C GLY A 138 7.32 -2.54 -8.59
N GLU A 139 7.24 -3.63 -7.88
CA GLU A 139 6.42 -4.79 -8.21
C GLU A 139 5.56 -5.13 -7.01
N GLN A 140 4.29 -5.44 -7.26
CA GLN A 140 3.36 -5.81 -6.21
C GLN A 140 2.55 -7.05 -6.63
N TRP A 141 2.53 -8.04 -5.76
CA TRP A 141 1.70 -9.24 -5.88
C TRP A 141 0.68 -9.25 -4.76
N GLN A 142 -0.55 -9.56 -5.10
CA GLN A 142 -1.63 -9.66 -4.12
C GLN A 142 -2.40 -10.95 -4.31
N ALA A 143 -2.72 -11.61 -3.20
CA ALA A 143 -3.58 -12.79 -3.16
C ALA A 143 -4.73 -12.56 -2.18
N THR A 144 -5.96 -12.84 -2.63
CA THR A 144 -7.19 -12.69 -1.81
C THR A 144 -7.77 -14.06 -1.52
N TYR A 145 -8.10 -14.31 -0.26
CA TYR A 145 -8.68 -15.56 0.25
C TYR A 145 -10.05 -15.31 0.87
N ALA A 146 -11.01 -16.23 0.66
CA ALA A 146 -12.41 -16.08 1.10
C ALA A 146 -12.61 -16.09 2.61
N SER A 147 -11.67 -16.64 3.37
CA SER A 147 -11.81 -16.79 4.82
C SER A 147 -10.46 -16.70 5.50
N PRO A 148 -10.36 -15.99 6.63
CA PRO A 148 -9.12 -15.95 7.39
C PRO A 148 -8.72 -17.30 7.99
N GLY A 149 -9.66 -18.24 8.12
CA GLY A 149 -9.44 -19.58 8.68
C GLY A 149 -8.93 -20.63 7.68
N SER A 150 -8.76 -20.26 6.39
CA SER A 150 -8.15 -21.16 5.41
C SER A 150 -6.68 -21.36 5.78
N GLY A 151 -6.26 -22.60 6.04
CA GLY A 151 -4.89 -22.92 6.42
C GLY A 151 -3.85 -22.61 5.31
N LEU A 152 -2.60 -22.96 5.52
CA LEU A 152 -1.47 -22.74 4.60
C LEU A 152 -1.66 -23.32 3.18
N ALA A 153 -2.63 -24.21 2.99
CA ALA A 153 -2.98 -24.82 1.70
C ALA A 153 -4.14 -24.12 0.97
N ALA A 154 -4.57 -22.95 1.43
CA ALA A 154 -5.67 -22.24 0.82
C ALA A 154 -5.33 -21.76 -0.59
N VAL A 155 -6.20 -22.07 -1.55
CA VAL A 155 -6.10 -21.54 -2.91
C VAL A 155 -6.68 -20.12 -2.89
N PRO A 156 -5.97 -19.11 -3.41
CA PRO A 156 -6.51 -17.77 -3.49
C PRO A 156 -7.74 -17.71 -4.41
N LEU A 157 -8.75 -16.95 -4.02
CA LEU A 157 -9.90 -16.64 -4.88
C LEU A 157 -9.50 -15.77 -6.06
N ARG A 158 -8.53 -14.90 -5.84
CA ARG A 158 -8.00 -13.97 -6.82
C ARG A 158 -6.54 -13.70 -6.53
N SER A 159 -5.75 -13.60 -7.59
CA SER A 159 -4.38 -13.10 -7.57
C SER A 159 -4.25 -11.96 -8.56
N ALA A 160 -3.39 -11.01 -8.26
CA ALA A 160 -3.06 -9.89 -9.14
C ALA A 160 -1.57 -9.57 -9.02
N HIS A 161 -0.99 -9.00 -10.06
CA HIS A 161 0.39 -8.55 -10.13
C HIS A 161 0.42 -7.20 -10.86
N TRP A 162 1.14 -6.23 -10.31
CA TRP A 162 1.33 -4.90 -10.88
C TRP A 162 2.78 -4.54 -10.98
N GLN A 163 3.13 -3.90 -12.07
CA GLN A 163 4.34 -3.11 -12.21
C GLN A 163 4.01 -1.67 -11.81
N LEU A 164 4.83 -1.09 -10.96
CA LEU A 164 4.63 0.25 -10.41
C LEU A 164 5.83 1.11 -10.77
N LYS A 165 5.57 2.36 -11.14
CA LYS A 165 6.60 3.38 -11.19
C LYS A 165 6.21 4.54 -10.29
N LEU A 166 7.09 4.88 -9.35
CA LEU A 166 6.91 6.03 -8.46
C LEU A 166 7.87 7.13 -8.93
N THR A 167 7.31 8.29 -9.25
CA THR A 167 8.09 9.50 -9.55
C THR A 167 7.87 10.52 -8.44
N PRO A 168 8.88 11.35 -8.08
CA PRO A 168 8.71 12.37 -7.08
C PRO A 168 7.48 13.25 -7.38
N GLY A 169 6.56 13.34 -6.43
CA GLY A 169 5.39 14.21 -6.50
C GLY A 169 5.69 15.61 -5.96
N ALA A 170 4.83 16.57 -6.28
CA ALA A 170 4.91 17.87 -5.63
C ALA A 170 4.71 17.70 -4.10
N PRO A 171 5.44 18.46 -3.27
CA PRO A 171 5.15 18.47 -1.84
C PRO A 171 3.69 18.87 -1.62
N PRO A 172 3.02 18.35 -0.57
CA PRO A 172 1.67 18.77 -0.26
C PRO A 172 1.68 20.28 -0.05
N ASP A 173 0.78 20.98 -0.74
CA ASP A 173 0.62 22.42 -0.56
C ASP A 173 0.44 22.72 0.93
N ALA A 174 1.30 23.56 1.49
CA ALA A 174 1.29 23.98 2.89
C ALA A 174 0.07 24.89 3.23
N HIS A 175 -0.92 24.95 2.35
CA HIS A 175 -2.09 25.85 2.46
C HIS A 175 -3.39 25.08 2.24
N ALA A 176 -3.78 24.29 3.23
CA ALA A 176 -5.18 23.96 3.50
C ALA A 176 -5.37 23.98 5.02
N SER A 177 -5.45 25.20 5.54
CA SER A 177 -5.92 25.48 6.90
C SER A 177 -7.42 25.71 6.86
#